data_c73bf97c5d9d1a488436f85f2fa96024
#
_entry.id   c73bf97c5d9d1a488436f85f2fa96024
#
_cell.length_a   1.000
_cell.length_b   1.000
_cell.length_c   1.000
_cell.angle_alpha   90.00
_cell.angle_beta   90.00
_cell.angle_gamma   90.00
#
_symmetry.space_group_name_H-M   'P 1'
#
loop_
_entity.id
_entity.type
_entity.pdbx_description
1 polymer ?
#
loop_
_entity_poly.entity_id
_entity_poly.type
_entity_poly.pdbx_seq_one_letter_code
_entity_poly.pdbx_strand_id
1 'polypeptide(L)'
;MGARGDSAVCLLVLNGPRMADILVLHGPNLNLLGTREPDVYGTEDLASINARLAEAAAASGRSLDSFQSNSEAELIEKVHAARTEQTQAIIINPAGLTHTSVALRDAIAGVAIPFVEVHLSNVYAREPFRHHSFFSDLAVGVISGFGSAGYDYALQFLLNRNH
;
A
#
# COMPACT_ATOMS: atom_id res chain seq x y z
N MET A 1 4.17 -46.48 -40.70
CA MET A 1 4.60 -45.05 -40.67
C MET A 1 3.55 -44.29 -39.94
N GLY A 2 3.81 -44.02 -38.66
CA GLY A 2 2.89 -43.36 -37.75
C GLY A 2 3.43 -42.00 -37.39
N ALA A 3 2.71 -40.97 -37.71
CA ALA A 3 2.96 -39.61 -37.26
C ALA A 3 2.43 -39.45 -35.84
N ARG A 4 3.33 -39.17 -34.90
CA ARG A 4 2.95 -38.77 -33.54
C ARG A 4 2.67 -37.26 -33.58
N GLY A 5 1.42 -36.90 -33.36
CA GLY A 5 1.04 -35.52 -33.11
C GLY A 5 1.39 -35.11 -31.71
N ASP A 6 2.37 -34.22 -31.56
CA ASP A 6 2.63 -33.50 -30.31
C ASP A 6 1.48 -32.51 -30.06
N SER A 7 0.62 -32.86 -29.11
CA SER A 7 -0.36 -31.93 -28.56
C SER A 7 0.35 -31.08 -27.50
N ALA A 8 0.90 -29.94 -27.92
CA ALA A 8 1.28 -28.88 -26.99
C ALA A 8 0.01 -28.34 -26.33
N VAL A 9 -0.29 -28.81 -25.13
CA VAL A 9 -1.30 -28.20 -24.26
C VAL A 9 -0.74 -26.85 -23.83
N CYS A 10 -1.17 -25.79 -24.56
CA CYS A 10 -0.95 -24.42 -24.13
C CYS A 10 -1.75 -24.19 -22.85
N LEU A 11 -1.07 -24.23 -21.70
CA LEU A 11 -1.65 -23.78 -20.46
C LEU A 11 -1.90 -22.27 -20.59
N LEU A 12 -3.12 -21.92 -20.99
CA LEU A 12 -3.65 -20.56 -20.80
C LEU A 12 -3.75 -20.34 -19.30
N VAL A 13 -2.72 -19.75 -18.71
CA VAL A 13 -2.82 -19.11 -17.40
C VAL A 13 -3.83 -17.99 -17.59
N LEU A 14 -5.05 -18.22 -17.11
CA LEU A 14 -6.08 -17.20 -17.00
C LEU A 14 -5.57 -16.17 -16.00
N ASN A 15 -4.78 -15.19 -16.48
CA ASN A 15 -4.51 -14.00 -15.70
C ASN A 15 -5.84 -13.28 -15.53
N GLY A 16 -6.44 -13.41 -14.34
CA GLY A 16 -7.53 -12.53 -13.92
C GLY A 16 -7.11 -11.06 -14.08
N PRO A 17 -8.04 -10.12 -14.07
CA PRO A 17 -7.70 -8.72 -14.27
C PRO A 17 -6.70 -8.27 -13.22
N ARG A 18 -5.46 -8.06 -13.63
CA ARG A 18 -4.40 -7.50 -12.81
C ARG A 18 -4.66 -6.01 -12.74
N MET A 19 -5.09 -5.51 -11.56
CA MET A 19 -5.45 -4.10 -11.42
C MET A 19 -4.22 -3.22 -11.25
N ALA A 20 -3.29 -3.57 -10.35
CA ALA A 20 -2.04 -2.83 -10.17
C ALA A 20 -0.96 -3.69 -9.51
N ASP A 21 0.31 -3.40 -9.85
CA ASP A 21 1.47 -4.05 -9.21
C ASP A 21 1.63 -3.62 -7.76
N ILE A 22 1.36 -2.34 -7.49
CA ILE A 22 1.51 -1.70 -6.19
C ILE A 22 0.19 -1.05 -5.81
N LEU A 23 -0.26 -1.29 -4.58
CA LEU A 23 -1.42 -0.65 -3.99
C LEU A 23 -0.99 0.30 -2.89
N VAL A 24 -1.46 1.54 -2.94
CA VAL A 24 -1.30 2.51 -1.86
C VAL A 24 -2.60 2.63 -1.10
N LEU A 25 -2.59 2.30 0.19
CA LEU A 25 -3.74 2.40 1.08
C LEU A 25 -3.61 3.57 2.03
N HIS A 26 -4.62 4.40 2.06
CA HIS A 26 -4.72 5.56 2.93
C HIS A 26 -5.88 5.40 3.91
N GLY A 27 -5.58 5.44 5.18
CA GLY A 27 -6.56 5.33 6.26
C GLY A 27 -7.41 6.57 6.49
N PRO A 28 -8.19 6.57 7.59
CA PRO A 28 -9.14 7.63 7.90
C PRO A 28 -8.51 9.01 8.02
N ASN A 29 -9.24 10.01 7.57
CA ASN A 29 -8.91 11.44 7.61
C ASN A 29 -7.77 11.88 6.67
N LEU A 30 -7.12 10.97 5.95
CA LEU A 30 -6.10 11.35 4.96
C LEU A 30 -6.68 12.06 3.73
N ASN A 31 -7.99 11.94 3.49
CA ASN A 31 -8.71 12.77 2.53
C ASN A 31 -8.68 14.27 2.85
N LEU A 32 -8.35 14.63 4.09
CA LEU A 32 -8.26 16.02 4.55
C LEU A 32 -6.84 16.59 4.46
N LEU A 33 -5.87 15.85 3.89
CA LEU A 33 -4.51 16.37 3.69
C LEU A 33 -4.52 17.66 2.86
N GLY A 34 -3.62 18.58 3.23
CA GLY A 34 -3.55 19.91 2.64
C GLY A 34 -4.46 20.95 3.31
N THR A 35 -5.49 20.52 4.04
CA THR A 35 -6.45 21.41 4.71
C THR A 35 -6.44 21.25 6.23
N ARG A 36 -5.96 20.11 6.75
CA ARG A 36 -5.94 19.77 8.18
C ARG A 36 -4.52 19.82 8.73
N GLU A 37 -4.35 20.55 9.83
CA GLU A 37 -3.09 20.60 10.61
C GLU A 37 -1.82 20.66 9.71
N PRO A 38 -1.67 21.69 8.84
CA PRO A 38 -0.57 21.74 7.87
C PRO A 38 0.82 21.73 8.52
N ASP A 39 0.93 22.22 9.75
CA ASP A 39 2.18 22.20 10.53
C ASP A 39 2.62 20.78 10.92
N VAL A 40 1.68 19.81 10.94
CA VAL A 40 1.93 18.40 11.28
C VAL A 40 2.05 17.53 10.03
N TYR A 41 1.16 17.72 9.05
CA TYR A 41 1.02 16.83 7.89
C TYR A 41 1.51 17.44 6.57
N GLY A 42 1.83 18.75 6.54
CA GLY A 42 2.17 19.49 5.33
C GLY A 42 0.97 20.04 4.58
N THR A 43 1.24 20.77 3.47
CA THR A 43 0.23 21.47 2.65
C THR A 43 -0.15 20.69 1.38
N GLU A 44 0.57 19.63 1.03
CA GLU A 44 0.30 18.82 -0.15
C GLU A 44 -0.96 17.98 0.06
N ASP A 45 -1.85 17.96 -0.91
CA ASP A 45 -3.07 17.16 -0.85
C ASP A 45 -2.82 15.70 -1.28
N LEU A 46 -3.77 14.83 -0.93
CA LEU A 46 -3.66 13.40 -1.23
C LEU A 46 -3.65 13.11 -2.75
N ALA A 47 -4.38 13.90 -3.53
CA ALA A 47 -4.44 13.73 -4.99
C ALA A 47 -3.07 13.97 -5.63
N SER A 48 -2.34 15.00 -5.19
CA SER A 48 -0.99 15.30 -5.65
C SER A 48 0.01 14.20 -5.27
N ILE A 49 -0.08 13.67 -4.06
CA ILE A 49 0.73 12.53 -3.61
C ILE A 49 0.48 11.31 -4.52
N ASN A 50 -0.78 10.95 -4.72
CA ASN A 50 -1.16 9.80 -5.54
C ASN A 50 -0.69 9.94 -6.99
N ALA A 51 -0.85 11.13 -7.60
CA ALA A 51 -0.41 11.39 -8.97
C ALA A 51 1.11 11.23 -9.10
N ARG A 52 1.88 11.79 -8.17
CA ARG A 52 3.34 11.69 -8.15
C ARG A 52 3.81 10.23 -8.02
N LEU A 53 3.19 9.47 -7.14
CA LEU A 53 3.53 8.06 -6.95
C LEU A 53 3.19 7.20 -8.18
N ALA A 54 2.04 7.45 -8.81
CA ALA A 54 1.64 6.75 -10.04
C ALA A 54 2.60 7.04 -11.18
N GLU A 55 3.03 8.31 -11.35
CA GLU A 55 4.02 8.71 -12.35
C GLU A 55 5.37 8.04 -12.12
N ALA A 56 5.86 8.03 -10.88
CA ALA A 56 7.13 7.40 -10.52
C ALA A 56 7.10 5.86 -10.73
N ALA A 57 6.00 5.20 -10.40
CA ALA A 57 5.82 3.78 -10.66
C ALA A 57 5.83 3.49 -12.17
N ALA A 58 5.07 4.26 -12.95
CA ALA A 58 5.00 4.11 -14.40
C ALA A 58 6.37 4.32 -15.08
N ALA A 59 7.17 5.27 -14.61
CA ALA A 59 8.54 5.48 -15.08
C ALA A 59 9.45 4.27 -14.86
N SER A 60 9.10 3.41 -13.90
CA SER A 60 9.80 2.15 -13.59
C SER A 60 9.10 0.92 -14.21
N GLY A 61 8.14 1.12 -15.11
CA GLY A 61 7.38 0.05 -15.77
C GLY A 61 6.41 -0.71 -14.85
N ARG A 62 5.98 -0.07 -13.75
CA ARG A 62 5.03 -0.66 -12.79
C ARG A 62 3.73 0.12 -12.77
N SER A 63 2.64 -0.57 -12.53
CA SER A 63 1.34 0.04 -12.29
C SER A 63 1.11 0.28 -10.80
N LEU A 64 0.46 1.40 -10.46
CA LEU A 64 0.13 1.76 -9.09
C LEU A 64 -1.31 2.23 -9.02
N ASP A 65 -2.05 1.70 -8.05
CA ASP A 65 -3.38 2.15 -7.67
C ASP A 65 -3.36 2.72 -6.26
N SER A 66 -4.25 3.66 -5.99
CA SER A 66 -4.39 4.31 -4.69
C SER A 66 -5.83 4.23 -4.22
N PHE A 67 -6.03 3.92 -2.96
CA PHE A 67 -7.34 3.84 -2.33
C PHE A 67 -7.33 4.51 -0.96
N GLN A 68 -8.29 5.39 -0.71
CA GLN A 68 -8.49 6.04 0.58
C GLN A 68 -9.89 5.75 1.09
N SER A 69 -10.02 5.42 2.37
CA SER A 69 -11.32 5.34 3.03
C SER A 69 -11.23 5.72 4.50
N ASN A 70 -12.35 6.25 5.01
CA ASN A 70 -12.59 6.44 6.43
C ASN A 70 -13.24 5.20 7.09
N SER A 71 -13.60 4.20 6.28
CA SER A 71 -14.21 2.94 6.73
C SER A 71 -13.16 1.84 6.85
N GLU A 72 -13.02 1.27 8.05
CA GLU A 72 -12.17 0.10 8.29
C GLU A 72 -12.59 -1.08 7.39
N ALA A 73 -13.89 -1.32 7.26
CA ALA A 73 -14.42 -2.41 6.43
C ALA A 73 -14.01 -2.26 4.96
N GLU A 74 -14.11 -1.06 4.38
CA GLU A 74 -13.71 -0.83 2.99
C GLU A 74 -12.21 -1.04 2.78
N LEU A 75 -11.38 -0.66 3.75
CA LEU A 75 -9.93 -0.92 3.70
C LEU A 75 -9.63 -2.41 3.75
N ILE A 76 -10.33 -3.18 4.59
CA ILE A 76 -10.21 -4.64 4.68
C ILE A 76 -10.61 -5.28 3.35
N GLU A 77 -11.75 -4.90 2.77
CA GLU A 77 -12.20 -5.42 1.47
C GLU A 77 -11.19 -5.11 0.35
N LYS A 78 -10.60 -3.91 0.36
CA LYS A 78 -9.56 -3.56 -0.62
C LYS A 78 -8.29 -4.40 -0.45
N VAL A 79 -7.89 -4.71 0.79
CA VAL A 79 -6.78 -5.63 1.08
C VAL A 79 -7.09 -7.03 0.56
N HIS A 80 -8.30 -7.55 0.79
CA HIS A 80 -8.70 -8.86 0.28
C HIS A 80 -8.69 -8.90 -1.25
N ALA A 81 -9.20 -7.85 -1.90
CA ALA A 81 -9.19 -7.70 -3.36
C ALA A 81 -7.77 -7.72 -3.93
N ALA A 82 -6.82 -7.08 -3.27
CA ALA A 82 -5.42 -7.02 -3.69
C ALA A 82 -4.81 -8.41 -3.91
N ARG A 83 -5.19 -9.41 -3.11
CA ARG A 83 -4.76 -10.80 -3.29
C ARG A 83 -5.31 -11.40 -4.58
N THR A 84 -6.60 -11.20 -4.85
CA THR A 84 -7.25 -11.72 -6.06
C THR A 84 -6.75 -11.01 -7.32
N GLU A 85 -6.45 -9.72 -7.20
CA GLU A 85 -5.91 -8.86 -8.25
C GLU A 85 -4.42 -9.08 -8.49
N GLN A 86 -3.76 -9.95 -7.71
CA GLN A 86 -2.33 -10.27 -7.83
C GLN A 86 -1.41 -9.06 -7.59
N THR A 87 -1.81 -8.15 -6.72
CA THR A 87 -0.96 -7.06 -6.25
C THR A 87 0.32 -7.62 -5.61
N GLN A 88 1.47 -7.05 -5.95
CA GLN A 88 2.77 -7.56 -5.53
C GLN A 88 3.29 -6.92 -4.24
N ALA A 89 2.89 -5.67 -3.98
CA ALA A 89 3.31 -4.94 -2.79
C ALA A 89 2.27 -3.90 -2.39
N ILE A 90 2.26 -3.54 -1.11
CA ILE A 90 1.37 -2.53 -0.55
C ILE A 90 2.21 -1.45 0.15
N ILE A 91 1.82 -0.19 -0.03
CA ILE A 91 2.23 0.92 0.84
C ILE A 91 1.00 1.29 1.66
N ILE A 92 1.09 1.28 2.96
CA ILE A 92 -0.05 1.62 3.82
C ILE A 92 0.28 2.74 4.79
N ASN A 93 -0.56 3.76 4.82
CA ASN A 93 -0.67 4.69 5.93
C ASN A 93 -1.99 4.43 6.65
N PRO A 94 -2.00 3.67 7.75
CA PRO A 94 -3.24 3.28 8.42
C PRO A 94 -3.89 4.44 9.16
N ALA A 95 -3.20 5.58 9.30
CA ALA A 95 -3.65 6.73 10.09
C ALA A 95 -4.00 6.32 11.54
N GLY A 96 -5.16 6.74 12.06
CA GLY A 96 -5.57 6.35 13.42
C GLY A 96 -5.77 4.85 13.64
N LEU A 97 -6.06 4.09 12.59
CA LEU A 97 -6.20 2.63 12.68
C LEU A 97 -4.89 1.91 13.02
N THR A 98 -3.75 2.60 12.90
CA THR A 98 -2.44 2.10 13.31
C THR A 98 -2.46 1.57 14.75
N HIS A 99 -3.20 2.24 15.62
CA HIS A 99 -3.20 2.03 17.07
C HIS A 99 -4.44 1.30 17.58
N THR A 100 -5.40 0.98 16.70
CA THR A 100 -6.72 0.49 17.09
C THR A 100 -7.21 -0.73 16.33
N SER A 101 -6.72 -0.95 15.08
CA SER A 101 -7.31 -1.97 14.21
C SER A 101 -6.54 -3.28 14.21
N VAL A 102 -7.01 -4.22 15.03
CA VAL A 102 -6.61 -5.62 14.93
C VAL A 102 -7.18 -6.26 13.65
N ALA A 103 -8.40 -5.89 13.26
CA ALA A 103 -9.07 -6.47 12.09
C ALA A 103 -8.32 -6.17 10.78
N LEU A 104 -7.88 -4.92 10.56
CA LEU A 104 -7.10 -4.57 9.38
C LEU A 104 -5.69 -5.20 9.41
N ARG A 105 -5.06 -5.29 10.59
CA ARG A 105 -3.82 -6.05 10.78
C ARG A 105 -3.98 -7.49 10.31
N ASP A 106 -5.04 -8.17 10.75
CA ASP A 106 -5.29 -9.56 10.41
C ASP A 106 -5.57 -9.75 8.92
N ALA A 107 -6.26 -8.81 8.29
CA ALA A 107 -6.49 -8.81 6.84
C ALA A 107 -5.16 -8.74 6.07
N ILE A 108 -4.27 -7.83 6.45
CA ILE A 108 -2.94 -7.68 5.82
C ILE A 108 -2.08 -8.93 6.03
N ALA A 109 -2.07 -9.48 7.24
CA ALA A 109 -1.37 -10.74 7.52
C ALA A 109 -1.94 -11.90 6.69
N GLY A 110 -3.28 -11.96 6.53
CA GLY A 110 -3.97 -13.02 5.82
C GLY A 110 -3.72 -13.05 4.32
N VAL A 111 -3.53 -11.90 3.67
CA VAL A 111 -3.20 -11.84 2.24
C VAL A 111 -1.73 -12.14 1.95
N ALA A 112 -0.85 -11.98 2.95
CA ALA A 112 0.59 -12.24 2.87
C ALA A 112 1.30 -11.47 1.73
N ILE A 113 0.82 -10.27 1.41
CA ILE A 113 1.46 -9.36 0.46
C ILE A 113 2.47 -8.50 1.24
N PRO A 114 3.73 -8.40 0.82
CA PRO A 114 4.70 -7.55 1.50
C PRO A 114 4.27 -6.08 1.48
N PHE A 115 4.45 -5.38 2.60
CA PHE A 115 4.04 -3.99 2.70
C PHE A 115 5.03 -3.13 3.46
N VAL A 116 5.03 -1.84 3.13
CA VAL A 116 5.72 -0.78 3.88
C VAL A 116 4.68 0.06 4.61
N GLU A 117 4.88 0.26 5.91
CA GLU A 117 4.10 1.15 6.74
C GLU A 117 4.65 2.57 6.66
N VAL A 118 3.80 3.56 6.40
CA VAL A 118 4.18 4.97 6.27
C VAL A 118 3.36 5.84 7.21
N HIS A 119 4.05 6.75 7.90
CA HIS A 119 3.46 7.83 8.69
C HIS A 119 4.09 9.15 8.28
N LEU A 120 3.25 10.18 8.01
CA LEU A 120 3.74 11.50 7.64
C LEU A 120 4.46 12.18 8.82
N SER A 121 3.83 12.15 10.02
CA SER A 121 4.44 12.70 11.23
C SER A 121 5.41 11.72 11.87
N ASN A 122 6.35 12.23 12.66
CA ASN A 122 7.11 11.41 13.60
C ASN A 122 6.19 11.00 14.74
N VAL A 123 5.71 9.77 14.74
CA VAL A 123 4.76 9.24 15.72
C VAL A 123 5.33 9.24 17.13
N TYR A 124 6.64 9.15 17.28
CA TYR A 124 7.31 9.18 18.58
C TYR A 124 7.43 10.58 19.19
N ALA A 125 7.23 11.61 18.40
CA ALA A 125 7.16 13.00 18.89
C ALA A 125 5.73 13.42 19.23
N ARG A 126 4.77 12.49 19.18
CA ARG A 126 3.36 12.73 19.44
C ARG A 126 2.92 12.05 20.74
N GLU A 127 1.61 11.91 20.93
CA GLU A 127 1.05 11.34 22.17
C GLU A 127 1.46 9.86 22.36
N PRO A 128 1.68 9.39 23.59
CA PRO A 128 2.17 8.04 23.87
C PRO A 128 1.36 6.91 23.21
N PHE A 129 0.04 7.09 23.05
CA PHE A 129 -0.81 6.06 22.41
C PHE A 129 -0.48 5.86 20.92
N ARG A 130 0.26 6.79 20.27
CA ARG A 130 0.71 6.67 18.87
C ARG A 130 2.04 5.94 18.72
N HIS A 131 2.72 5.63 19.83
CA HIS A 131 4.04 5.00 19.78
C HIS A 131 3.99 3.51 19.45
N HIS A 132 2.84 2.86 19.62
CA HIS A 132 2.65 1.46 19.28
C HIS A 132 1.82 1.30 18.01
N SER A 133 2.34 0.54 17.04
CA SER A 133 1.65 0.17 15.81
C SER A 133 1.29 -1.31 15.85
N PHE A 134 0.07 -1.62 15.42
CA PHE A 134 -0.36 -3.00 15.17
C PHE A 134 0.14 -3.57 13.84
N PHE A 135 0.87 -2.79 13.05
CA PHE A 135 1.33 -3.17 11.72
C PHE A 135 2.84 -3.33 11.61
N SER A 136 3.61 -2.60 12.43
CA SER A 136 5.05 -2.47 12.26
C SER A 136 5.82 -3.79 12.34
N ASP A 137 5.36 -4.74 13.14
CA ASP A 137 5.98 -6.06 13.27
C ASP A 137 5.73 -6.99 12.06
N LEU A 138 4.71 -6.69 11.24
CA LEU A 138 4.40 -7.41 10.00
C LEU A 138 5.03 -6.75 8.76
N ALA A 139 5.34 -5.46 8.84
CA ALA A 139 5.85 -4.68 7.72
C ALA A 139 7.27 -5.10 7.32
N VAL A 140 7.59 -5.02 6.03
CA VAL A 140 8.97 -5.19 5.55
C VAL A 140 9.82 -3.96 5.82
N GLY A 141 9.21 -2.84 6.15
CA GLY A 141 9.84 -1.59 6.55
C GLY A 141 8.82 -0.59 7.08
N VAL A 142 9.29 0.34 7.91
CA VAL A 142 8.48 1.41 8.51
C VAL A 142 9.16 2.74 8.24
N ILE A 143 8.40 3.70 7.73
CA ILE A 143 8.87 5.08 7.47
C ILE A 143 7.97 6.02 8.26
N SER A 144 8.58 6.88 9.07
CA SER A 144 7.85 7.80 9.93
C SER A 144 8.59 9.13 10.05
N GLY A 145 7.85 10.24 9.91
CA GLY A 145 8.37 11.57 10.21
C GLY A 145 8.93 12.36 9.01
N PHE A 146 8.80 11.86 7.79
CA PHE A 146 9.34 12.51 6.59
C PHE A 146 8.26 13.22 5.75
N GLY A 147 7.08 13.49 6.32
CA GLY A 147 5.98 14.05 5.58
C GLY A 147 5.59 13.17 4.38
N SER A 148 5.10 13.79 3.31
CA SER A 148 4.70 13.07 2.10
C SER A 148 5.86 12.39 1.38
N ALA A 149 7.11 12.84 1.55
CA ALA A 149 8.30 12.19 1.00
C ALA A 149 8.46 10.74 1.49
N GLY A 150 7.88 10.40 2.64
CA GLY A 150 7.86 9.03 3.14
C GLY A 150 7.23 8.02 2.17
N TYR A 151 6.21 8.43 1.43
CA TYR A 151 5.61 7.60 0.38
C TYR A 151 6.57 7.35 -0.78
N ASP A 152 7.33 8.36 -1.19
CA ASP A 152 8.30 8.24 -2.27
C ASP A 152 9.44 7.27 -1.88
N TYR A 153 9.91 7.34 -0.63
CA TYR A 153 10.92 6.41 -0.11
C TYR A 153 10.39 4.97 -0.03
N ALA A 154 9.14 4.79 0.39
CA ALA A 154 8.50 3.48 0.41
C ALA A 154 8.39 2.90 -1.01
N LEU A 155 7.94 3.69 -1.98
CA LEU A 155 7.84 3.28 -3.37
C LEU A 155 9.21 2.92 -3.94
N GLN A 156 10.23 3.75 -3.74
CA GLN A 156 11.59 3.49 -4.21
C GLN A 156 12.14 2.19 -3.63
N PHE A 157 11.90 1.93 -2.35
CA PHE A 157 12.30 0.68 -1.71
C PHE A 157 11.63 -0.53 -2.37
N LEU A 158 10.32 -0.47 -2.59
CA LEU A 158 9.57 -1.57 -3.19
C LEU A 158 9.93 -1.81 -4.67
N LEU A 159 10.21 -0.76 -5.44
CA LEU A 159 10.64 -0.87 -6.84
C LEU A 159 12.01 -1.55 -6.98
N ASN A 160 12.90 -1.37 -6.00
CA ASN A 160 14.25 -1.93 -5.99
C ASN A 160 14.37 -3.27 -5.23
N ARG A 161 13.28 -3.71 -4.59
CA ARG A 161 13.27 -4.97 -3.86
C ARG A 161 13.26 -6.15 -4.82
N ASN A 162 14.29 -6.98 -4.77
CA ASN A 162 14.32 -8.26 -5.47
C ASN A 162 13.31 -9.21 -4.80
N HIS A 163 12.47 -9.82 -5.59
CA HIS A 163 11.51 -10.84 -5.15
C HIS A 163 12.15 -12.20 -5.02
#